data_a14ec288374f42d6e128fb23a30b0fc3
#
_entry.id   a14ec288374f42d6e128fb23a30b0fc3
#
_cell.length_a   1.000
_cell.length_b   1.000
_cell.length_c   1.000
_cell.angle_alpha   90.00
_cell.angle_beta   90.00
_cell.angle_gamma   90.00
#
_symmetry.space_group_name_H-M   'P 1'
#
loop_
_entity.id
_entity.type
_entity.pdbx_description
1 polymer ?
#
loop_
_entity_poly.entity_id
_entity_poly.type
_entity_poly.pdbx_seq_one_letter_code
_entity_poly.pdbx_strand_id
1 'polypeptide(L)'
;MEPTPAEVKRYIEQGLACDRIEVDGDGRHFQALIVSSAFEGKGRVQRHQLVYAALGERMREEVHALSMKTLTPAEYAGGSR
;
A
#
# COMPACT_ATOMS: atom_id res chain seq x y z
N MET A 1 -7.34 6.54 -18.47
CA MET A 1 -7.00 7.61 -17.52
C MET A 1 -6.21 7.03 -16.37
N GLU A 2 -5.11 7.64 -16.04
CA GLU A 2 -4.24 7.11 -15.01
C GLU A 2 -4.72 7.53 -13.64
N PRO A 3 -4.62 6.65 -12.63
CA PRO A 3 -5.02 7.02 -11.28
C PRO A 3 -4.08 8.06 -10.71
N THR A 4 -4.58 8.86 -9.79
CA THR A 4 -3.76 9.80 -9.03
C THR A 4 -3.30 9.12 -7.75
N PRO A 5 -2.25 9.65 -7.11
CA PRO A 5 -1.85 9.11 -5.81
C PRO A 5 -2.99 9.13 -4.78
N ALA A 6 -3.84 10.16 -4.82
CA ALA A 6 -4.97 10.23 -3.91
C ALA A 6 -5.96 9.11 -4.16
N GLU A 7 -6.17 8.75 -5.42
CA GLU A 7 -7.06 7.65 -5.74
C GLU A 7 -6.48 6.31 -5.32
N VAL A 8 -5.19 6.12 -5.53
CA VAL A 8 -4.53 4.89 -5.10
C VAL A 8 -4.66 4.73 -3.59
N LYS A 9 -4.44 5.80 -2.85
CA LYS A 9 -4.59 5.78 -1.41
C LYS A 9 -6.00 5.38 -1.02
N ARG A 10 -6.99 5.97 -1.67
CA ARG A 10 -8.38 5.67 -1.35
C ARG A 10 -8.71 4.21 -1.64
N TYR A 11 -8.23 3.68 -2.76
CA TYR A 11 -8.49 2.29 -3.10
C TYR A 11 -7.94 1.36 -2.02
N ILE A 12 -6.74 1.62 -1.56
CA ILE A 12 -6.12 0.78 -0.53
C ILE A 12 -6.91 0.91 0.77
N GLU A 13 -7.28 2.11 1.15
CA GLU A 13 -8.01 2.33 2.40
C GLU A 13 -9.37 1.64 2.41
N GLN A 14 -10.00 1.53 1.25
CA GLN A 14 -11.30 0.89 1.17
C GLN A 14 -11.22 -0.61 1.38
N GLY A 15 -10.09 -1.22 1.06
CA GLY A 15 -9.95 -2.66 1.14
C GLY A 15 -9.05 -3.16 2.25
N LEU A 16 -8.39 -2.25 2.98
CA LEU A 16 -7.43 -2.64 4.00
C LEU A 16 -7.43 -1.60 5.10
N ALA A 17 -7.63 -2.04 6.33
CA ALA A 17 -7.58 -1.13 7.47
C ALA A 17 -6.14 -0.71 7.71
N CYS A 18 -5.86 0.57 7.58
CA CYS A 18 -4.51 1.10 7.71
C CYS A 18 -4.44 2.10 8.84
N ASP A 19 -3.37 2.00 9.65
CA ASP A 19 -3.10 2.99 10.67
C ASP A 19 -2.51 4.24 10.05
N ARG A 20 -1.77 4.07 8.98
CA ARG A 20 -1.18 5.18 8.25
C ARG A 20 -0.99 4.74 6.80
N ILE A 21 -1.25 5.64 5.89
CA ILE A 21 -1.01 5.38 4.47
C ILE A 21 -0.62 6.68 3.81
N GLU A 22 0.46 6.63 3.04
CA GLU A 22 0.94 7.75 2.24
C GLU A 22 1.23 7.24 0.85
N VAL A 23 0.74 7.92 -0.15
CA VAL A 23 0.99 7.55 -1.53
C VAL A 23 1.46 8.78 -2.28
N ASP A 24 2.52 8.61 -3.04
CA ASP A 24 3.09 9.66 -3.87
C ASP A 24 3.36 9.09 -5.25
N GLY A 25 3.59 9.95 -6.21
CA GLY A 25 3.89 9.49 -7.55
C GLY A 25 3.62 10.54 -8.59
N ASP A 26 4.01 10.23 -9.82
CA ASP A 26 3.88 11.15 -10.95
C ASP A 26 2.79 10.71 -11.93
N GLY A 27 1.95 9.76 -11.55
CA GLY A 27 0.90 9.24 -12.41
C GLY A 27 1.31 8.00 -13.18
N ARG A 28 2.60 7.75 -13.30
CA ARG A 28 3.12 6.55 -13.96
C ARG A 28 3.75 5.59 -12.98
N HIS A 29 4.41 6.13 -11.97
CA HIS A 29 5.02 5.34 -10.93
C HIS A 29 4.50 5.84 -9.60
N PHE A 30 4.20 4.93 -8.72
CA PHE A 30 3.63 5.25 -7.41
C PHE A 30 4.49 4.64 -6.32
N GLN A 31 4.56 5.33 -5.20
CA GLN A 31 5.26 4.88 -4.01
C GLN A 31 4.31 4.97 -2.85
N ALA A 32 4.15 3.89 -2.11
CA ALA A 32 3.22 3.85 -1.00
C ALA A 32 3.92 3.41 0.27
N LEU A 33 3.61 4.10 1.37
CA LEU A 33 3.95 3.65 2.71
C LEU A 33 2.65 3.24 3.38
N ILE A 34 2.57 1.98 3.80
CA ILE A 34 1.34 1.43 4.35
C ILE A 34 1.66 0.80 5.70
N VAL A 35 1.01 1.31 6.74
CA VAL A 35 1.17 0.79 8.09
C VAL A 35 -0.15 0.18 8.50
N SER A 36 -0.14 -1.12 8.83
CA SER A 36 -1.37 -1.82 9.17
C SER A 36 -1.09 -2.97 10.11
N SER A 37 -1.94 -3.12 11.12
CA SER A 37 -1.86 -4.26 12.02
C SER A 37 -2.17 -5.57 11.29
N ALA A 38 -2.83 -5.50 10.15
CA ALA A 38 -3.11 -6.69 9.35
C ALA A 38 -1.84 -7.35 8.84
N PHE A 39 -0.72 -6.65 8.85
CA PHE A 39 0.55 -7.18 8.39
C PHE A 39 1.28 -7.99 9.45
N GLU A 40 0.80 -8.01 10.68
CA GLU A 40 1.48 -8.70 11.76
C GLU A 40 1.54 -10.20 11.48
N GLY A 41 2.71 -10.77 11.71
CA GLY A 41 2.91 -12.19 11.46
C GLY A 41 3.07 -12.56 10.01
N LYS A 42 3.09 -11.59 9.11
CA LYS A 42 3.15 -11.86 7.69
C LYS A 42 4.46 -11.39 7.09
N GLY A 43 4.95 -12.14 6.15
CA GLY A 43 6.14 -11.77 5.41
C GLY A 43 5.83 -10.77 4.32
N ARG A 44 6.87 -10.34 3.65
CA ARG A 44 6.78 -9.27 2.66
C ARG A 44 5.81 -9.62 1.52
N VAL A 45 5.92 -10.83 0.99
CA VAL A 45 5.07 -11.24 -0.13
C VAL A 45 3.61 -11.26 0.30
N GLN A 46 3.35 -11.79 1.49
CA GLN A 46 1.98 -11.87 2.00
C GLN A 46 1.38 -10.48 2.21
N ARG A 47 2.19 -9.54 2.71
CA ARG A 47 1.73 -8.18 2.91
C ARG A 47 1.38 -7.51 1.60
N HIS A 48 2.22 -7.72 0.58
CA HIS A 48 1.96 -7.15 -0.73
C HIS A 48 0.70 -7.75 -1.34
N GLN A 49 0.46 -9.03 -1.12
CA GLN A 49 -0.75 -9.66 -1.61
C GLN A 49 -2.01 -9.06 -0.98
N LEU A 50 -1.93 -8.69 0.29
CA LEU A 50 -3.05 -8.02 0.94
C LEU A 50 -3.35 -6.67 0.27
N VAL A 51 -2.30 -5.93 -0.06
CA VAL A 51 -2.48 -4.64 -0.72
C VAL A 51 -3.05 -4.83 -2.11
N TYR A 52 -2.54 -5.81 -2.86
CA TYR A 52 -3.09 -6.08 -4.19
C TYR A 52 -4.55 -6.48 -4.12
N ALA A 53 -4.92 -7.26 -3.11
CA ALA A 53 -6.33 -7.64 -2.93
C ALA A 53 -7.19 -6.41 -2.64
N ALA A 54 -6.66 -5.47 -1.86
CA ALA A 54 -7.38 -4.25 -1.55
C ALA A 54 -7.59 -3.40 -2.81
N LEU A 55 -6.58 -3.37 -3.68
CA LEU A 55 -6.69 -2.62 -4.93
C LEU A 55 -7.67 -3.28 -5.90
N GLY A 56 -7.77 -4.60 -5.86
CA GLY A 56 -8.62 -5.33 -6.78
C GLY A 56 -8.20 -5.09 -8.22
N GLU A 57 -9.18 -4.79 -9.06
CA GLU A 57 -8.89 -4.56 -10.46
C GLU A 57 -8.70 -3.10 -10.81
N ARG A 58 -8.75 -2.23 -9.81
CA ARG A 58 -8.68 -0.78 -10.06
C ARG A 58 -7.34 -0.34 -10.60
N MET A 59 -6.28 -1.10 -10.29
CA MET A 59 -4.96 -0.81 -10.82
C MET A 59 -4.38 -2.04 -11.51
N ARG A 60 -5.23 -2.72 -12.26
CA ARG A 60 -4.85 -4.00 -12.81
C ARG A 60 -3.65 -3.90 -13.72
N GLU A 61 -3.60 -2.85 -14.54
CA GLU A 61 -2.50 -2.67 -15.46
C GLU A 61 -1.38 -1.84 -14.88
N GLU A 62 -1.69 -1.04 -13.86
CA GLU A 62 -0.71 -0.14 -13.27
C GLU A 62 -0.05 -0.71 -12.02
N VAL A 63 -0.48 -1.87 -11.57
CA VAL A 63 -0.01 -2.39 -10.28
C VAL A 63 1.50 -2.61 -10.28
N HIS A 64 2.07 -2.95 -11.42
CA HIS A 64 3.52 -3.16 -11.51
C HIS A 64 4.31 -1.87 -11.33
N ALA A 65 3.65 -0.73 -11.46
CA ALA A 65 4.28 0.56 -11.26
C ALA A 65 4.19 1.03 -9.81
N LEU A 66 3.61 0.22 -8.92
CA LEU A 66 3.45 0.57 -7.52
C LEU A 66 4.57 -0.07 -6.71
N SER A 67 5.40 0.76 -6.11
CA SER A 67 6.38 0.34 -5.11
C SER A 67 5.79 0.59 -3.74
N MET A 68 5.93 -0.37 -2.82
CA MET A 68 5.31 -0.19 -1.53
C MET A 68 6.22 -0.65 -0.42
N LYS A 69 6.11 0.04 0.71
CA LYS A 69 6.74 -0.34 1.96
C LYS A 69 5.62 -0.66 2.94
N THR A 70 5.60 -1.88 3.43
CA THR A 70 4.53 -2.37 4.28
C THR A 70 5.09 -2.64 5.66
N LEU A 71 4.52 -2.00 6.67
CA LEU A 71 5.00 -2.05 8.03
C LEU A 71 3.86 -2.35 8.98
N THR A 72 4.15 -3.07 10.06
CA THR A 72 3.23 -3.13 11.18
C THR A 72 3.36 -1.84 11.97
N PRO A 73 2.36 -1.52 12.82
CA PRO A 73 2.48 -0.35 13.69
C PRO A 73 3.73 -0.38 14.55
N ALA A 74 4.10 -1.57 15.06
CA ALA A 74 5.28 -1.69 15.88
C ALA A 74 6.55 -1.41 15.10
N GLU A 75 6.62 -1.91 13.86
CA GLU A 75 7.77 -1.65 13.00
C GLU A 75 7.90 -0.16 12.69
N TYR A 76 6.77 0.48 12.42
CA TYR A 76 6.76 1.89 12.11
C TYR A 76 7.19 2.72 13.32
N ALA A 77 6.64 2.38 14.51
CA ALA A 77 6.96 3.10 15.73
C ALA A 77 8.40 2.85 16.19
N GLY A 78 8.88 1.62 15.97
CA GLY A 78 10.24 1.26 16.32
C GLY A 78 11.27 1.91 15.46
N GLY A 79 10.81 2.66 14.53
CA GLY A 79 11.68 3.36 13.65
C GLY A 79 12.19 2.43 12.61
N SER A 80 12.61 2.93 11.74
CA SER A 80 13.20 2.27 10.70
C SER A 80 14.63 2.23 10.97
N ARG A 81 15.01 1.54 11.86
CA ARG A 81 16.41 1.40 12.11
C ARG A 81 17.12 0.61 11.06
#